data_b6bacf35b0668de0e51f6153e9b83cd2
#
_entry.id   b6bacf35b0668de0e51f6153e9b83cd2
#
_cell.length_a   1.000
_cell.length_b   1.000
_cell.length_c   1.000
_cell.angle_alpha   90.00
_cell.angle_beta   90.00
_cell.angle_gamma   90.00
#
_symmetry.space_group_name_H-M   'P 1'
#
loop_
_entity.id
_entity.type
_entity.pdbx_description
1 polymer ?
#
loop_
_entity_poly.entity_id
_entity_poly.type
_entity_poly.pdbx_seq_one_letter_code
_entity_poly.pdbx_strand_id
1 'polypeptide(L)'
;MAINNNTNNKIEEDNIIFAVQGAKSFLKCKMDWVGIGKLHVSFVSHTGLENGCKQLGHIEAALPFDGEDGALALGKMILRGDLDKGRARSIKKAKETGAKYPEPVFTYNGGSEAKADRPVMWRQVSIAPGAKSDFVFQVTEAEGEKNVRGGYQKKAGAEVKRISVGVSSRKLLEYASKIEAYYQDYLANPERYAGYWEKNAQVPAPAATSALPPQVPVAVTAPAPAPAAVVYPDFGYTVYDSVGCGMEMTYLPEKALEALQRKIKEMKTSGWSRRDNTDYDKAKNNILAGSRGFFAVNLYNGDEFMQIYVNTCPTIQ
;
A
#
# COMPACT_ATOMS: atom_id res chain seq x y z
N MET A 1 30.32 -12.74 -25.36
CA MET A 1 28.99 -12.09 -25.44
C MET A 1 28.54 -11.81 -24.02
N ALA A 2 28.60 -10.55 -23.62
CA ALA A 2 28.15 -10.14 -22.28
C ALA A 2 26.62 -9.94 -22.31
N ILE A 3 25.89 -10.80 -21.63
CA ILE A 3 24.44 -10.72 -21.51
C ILE A 3 24.12 -9.61 -20.54
N ASN A 4 23.35 -8.65 -21.02
CA ASN A 4 22.92 -7.42 -20.35
C ASN A 4 22.14 -7.74 -19.05
N ASN A 5 22.82 -7.78 -17.91
CA ASN A 5 22.19 -7.93 -16.58
C ASN A 5 21.43 -6.66 -16.12
N ASN A 6 21.42 -5.59 -16.94
CA ASN A 6 20.89 -4.29 -16.51
C ASN A 6 19.36 -4.17 -16.66
N THR A 7 18.74 -4.92 -17.56
CA THR A 7 17.27 -4.89 -17.76
C THR A 7 16.52 -5.61 -16.65
N ASN A 8 17.06 -6.69 -16.08
CA ASN A 8 16.42 -7.42 -15.00
C ASN A 8 16.39 -6.63 -13.68
N ASN A 9 17.45 -5.86 -13.38
CA ASN A 9 17.49 -5.02 -12.17
C ASN A 9 16.47 -3.85 -12.24
N LYS A 10 16.29 -3.25 -13.41
CA LYS A 10 15.34 -2.14 -13.59
C LYS A 10 13.89 -2.61 -13.44
N ILE A 11 13.56 -3.78 -13.95
CA ILE A 11 12.23 -4.40 -13.82
C ILE A 11 11.94 -4.78 -12.35
N GLU A 12 12.95 -5.23 -11.59
CA GLU A 12 12.78 -5.51 -10.15
C GLU A 12 12.54 -4.25 -9.31
N GLU A 13 13.17 -3.12 -9.67
CA GLU A 13 13.00 -1.85 -8.95
C GLU A 13 11.62 -1.22 -9.20
N ASP A 14 11.10 -1.30 -10.42
CA ASP A 14 9.78 -0.74 -10.79
C ASP A 14 8.60 -1.44 -10.09
N ASN A 15 8.84 -2.63 -9.54
CA ASN A 15 7.84 -3.47 -8.86
C ASN A 15 7.73 -3.23 -7.34
N ILE A 16 8.67 -2.48 -6.79
CA ILE A 16 8.70 -2.18 -5.36
C ILE A 16 7.83 -0.97 -5.07
N ILE A 17 6.68 -1.20 -4.45
CA ILE A 17 5.77 -0.11 -4.07
C ILE A 17 6.16 0.54 -2.74
N PHE A 18 6.85 -0.21 -1.87
CA PHE A 18 7.24 0.25 -0.56
C PHE A 18 8.51 -0.44 -0.08
N ALA A 19 9.43 0.33 0.48
CA ALA A 19 10.64 -0.21 1.07
C ALA A 19 11.05 0.57 2.32
N VAL A 20 11.52 -0.16 3.33
CA VAL A 20 12.06 0.42 4.57
C VAL A 20 13.36 -0.25 4.91
N GLN A 21 14.39 0.57 5.14
CA GLN A 21 15.71 0.14 5.62
C GLN A 21 15.82 0.43 7.11
N GLY A 22 16.05 -0.61 7.90
CA GLY A 22 16.45 -0.51 9.31
C GLY A 22 17.94 -0.78 9.47
N ALA A 23 18.45 -0.64 10.69
CA ALA A 23 19.87 -0.86 10.98
C ALA A 23 20.37 -2.29 10.70
N LYS A 24 19.51 -3.30 10.93
CA LYS A 24 19.85 -4.73 10.79
C LYS A 24 18.79 -5.52 10.02
N SER A 25 17.86 -4.85 9.39
CA SER A 25 16.79 -5.49 8.62
C SER A 25 16.22 -4.54 7.60
N PHE A 26 15.66 -5.07 6.53
CA PHE A 26 14.86 -4.30 5.60
C PHE A 26 13.58 -5.04 5.22
N LEU A 27 12.61 -4.26 4.77
CA LEU A 27 11.31 -4.70 4.29
C LEU A 27 11.10 -4.16 2.88
N LYS A 28 10.60 -4.99 1.98
CA LYS A 28 10.09 -4.59 0.67
C LYS A 28 8.69 -5.15 0.46
N CYS A 29 7.79 -4.32 -0.07
CA CYS A 29 6.49 -4.76 -0.58
C CYS A 29 6.53 -4.64 -2.11
N LYS A 30 6.18 -5.71 -2.80
CA LYS A 30 6.31 -5.85 -4.25
C LYS A 30 4.99 -6.31 -4.88
N MET A 31 4.79 -5.95 -6.13
CA MET A 31 3.61 -6.34 -6.93
C MET A 31 3.79 -7.66 -7.69
N ASP A 32 4.91 -8.36 -7.53
CA ASP A 32 5.23 -9.58 -8.27
C ASP A 32 4.28 -10.78 -7.99
N TRP A 33 3.43 -10.70 -6.97
CA TRP A 33 2.39 -11.69 -6.70
C TRP A 33 0.96 -11.15 -6.91
N VAL A 34 0.81 -9.99 -7.54
CA VAL A 34 -0.51 -9.37 -7.75
C VAL A 34 -1.44 -10.24 -8.59
N GLY A 35 -0.92 -10.99 -9.58
CA GLY A 35 -1.71 -11.90 -10.41
C GLY A 35 -2.35 -13.08 -9.66
N ILE A 36 -1.86 -13.40 -8.47
CA ILE A 36 -2.52 -14.35 -7.57
C ILE A 36 -3.29 -13.64 -6.44
N GLY A 37 -3.62 -12.35 -6.62
CA GLY A 37 -4.38 -11.55 -5.66
C GLY A 37 -3.63 -11.21 -4.38
N LYS A 38 -2.28 -11.20 -4.40
CA LYS A 38 -1.48 -11.02 -3.18
C LYS A 38 -0.37 -9.99 -3.37
N LEU A 39 -0.15 -9.19 -2.35
CA LEU A 39 1.04 -8.37 -2.18
C LEU A 39 2.17 -9.24 -1.63
N HIS A 40 3.30 -9.24 -2.28
CA HIS A 40 4.50 -9.91 -1.80
C HIS A 40 5.22 -9.03 -0.79
N VAL A 41 5.42 -9.53 0.42
CA VAL A 41 6.11 -8.84 1.51
C VAL A 41 7.37 -9.60 1.86
N SER A 42 8.53 -9.01 1.58
CA SER A 42 9.85 -9.60 1.77
C SER A 42 10.58 -8.92 2.93
N PHE A 43 10.97 -9.69 3.93
CA PHE A 43 11.76 -9.24 5.07
C PHE A 43 13.13 -9.91 5.06
N VAL A 44 14.16 -9.12 5.21
CA VAL A 44 15.54 -9.62 5.31
C VAL A 44 16.19 -9.07 6.57
N SER A 45 16.85 -9.94 7.33
CA SER A 45 17.77 -9.54 8.38
C SER A 45 19.22 -9.63 7.89
N HIS A 46 20.08 -8.74 8.37
CA HIS A 46 21.48 -8.65 7.97
C HIS A 46 22.39 -8.23 9.13
N THR A 47 23.69 -8.38 8.97
CA THR A 47 24.71 -8.05 9.99
C THR A 47 24.81 -6.56 10.31
N GLY A 48 24.25 -5.70 9.48
CA GLY A 48 24.37 -4.24 9.49
C GLY A 48 25.22 -3.74 8.33
N LEU A 49 24.98 -2.50 7.91
CA LEU A 49 25.70 -1.88 6.78
C LEU A 49 27.21 -1.78 7.05
N GLU A 50 27.58 -1.48 8.28
CA GLU A 50 28.98 -1.37 8.73
C GLU A 50 29.75 -2.70 8.66
N ASN A 51 29.03 -3.83 8.69
CA ASN A 51 29.61 -5.18 8.69
C ASN A 51 29.46 -5.90 7.34
N GLY A 52 29.43 -5.16 6.24
CA GLY A 52 29.36 -5.73 4.89
C GLY A 52 27.98 -6.28 4.52
N CYS A 53 26.94 -5.99 5.29
CA CYS A 53 25.53 -6.28 5.00
C CYS A 53 25.25 -7.75 4.60
N LYS A 54 25.89 -8.71 5.28
CA LYS A 54 25.60 -10.14 5.04
C LYS A 54 24.20 -10.49 5.49
N GLN A 55 23.44 -11.16 4.63
CA GLN A 55 22.11 -11.66 4.96
C GLN A 55 22.20 -12.74 6.03
N LEU A 56 21.41 -12.59 7.10
CA LEU A 56 21.28 -13.55 8.20
C LEU A 56 19.99 -14.36 8.12
N GLY A 57 18.94 -13.78 7.56
CA GLY A 57 17.64 -14.43 7.42
C GLY A 57 16.79 -13.74 6.38
N HIS A 58 15.87 -14.51 5.81
CA HIS A 58 14.89 -14.02 4.85
C HIS A 58 13.55 -14.72 5.10
N ILE A 59 12.48 -13.96 5.18
CA ILE A 59 11.11 -14.45 5.27
C ILE A 59 10.28 -13.70 4.24
N GLU A 60 9.59 -14.47 3.41
CA GLU A 60 8.61 -13.96 2.45
C GLU A 60 7.21 -14.27 2.94
N ALA A 61 6.33 -13.29 2.91
CA ALA A 61 4.94 -13.44 3.27
C ALA A 61 4.05 -12.89 2.15
N ALA A 62 2.87 -13.46 2.04
CA ALA A 62 1.83 -12.97 1.15
C ALA A 62 0.76 -12.26 1.97
N LEU A 63 0.39 -11.05 1.57
CA LEU A 63 -0.74 -10.32 2.13
C LEU A 63 -1.81 -10.23 1.03
N PRO A 64 -3.04 -10.75 1.21
CA PRO A 64 -4.07 -10.62 0.18
C PRO A 64 -4.35 -9.14 -0.11
N PHE A 65 -4.71 -8.80 -1.34
CA PHE A 65 -5.11 -7.42 -1.62
C PHE A 65 -6.46 -7.12 -0.97
N ASP A 66 -7.41 -8.01 -1.11
CA ASP A 66 -8.77 -7.88 -0.59
C ASP A 66 -8.93 -8.51 0.81
N GLY A 67 -10.05 -8.21 1.46
CA GLY A 67 -10.38 -8.70 2.79
C GLY A 67 -10.09 -7.69 3.90
N GLU A 68 -10.65 -7.95 5.08
CA GLU A 68 -10.52 -7.05 6.25
C GLU A 68 -9.09 -6.92 6.76
N ASP A 69 -8.28 -7.96 6.60
CA ASP A 69 -6.86 -8.03 6.99
C ASP A 69 -5.93 -7.92 5.77
N GLY A 70 -6.44 -7.40 4.64
CA GLY A 70 -5.72 -7.31 3.39
C GLY A 70 -4.86 -6.04 3.26
N ALA A 71 -4.08 -5.99 2.19
CA ALA A 71 -3.18 -4.88 1.90
C ALA A 71 -3.92 -3.55 1.68
N LEU A 72 -5.08 -3.58 1.00
CA LEU A 72 -5.93 -2.42 0.78
C LEU A 72 -6.61 -1.94 2.07
N ALA A 73 -7.08 -2.88 2.91
CA ALA A 73 -7.65 -2.55 4.21
C ALA A 73 -6.63 -1.88 5.12
N LEU A 74 -5.39 -2.40 5.17
CA LEU A 74 -4.28 -1.76 5.88
C LEU A 74 -4.02 -0.34 5.35
N GLY A 75 -3.98 -0.14 4.03
CA GLY A 75 -3.85 1.18 3.42
C GLY A 75 -4.94 2.15 3.89
N LYS A 76 -6.20 1.71 3.88
CA LYS A 76 -7.35 2.50 4.35
C LYS A 76 -7.28 2.81 5.86
N MET A 77 -6.86 1.85 6.69
CA MET A 77 -6.64 2.09 8.13
C MET A 77 -5.60 3.17 8.39
N ILE A 78 -4.51 3.17 7.62
CA ILE A 78 -3.45 4.19 7.71
C ILE A 78 -4.01 5.56 7.33
N LEU A 79 -4.66 5.68 6.16
CA LEU A 79 -5.21 6.94 5.66
C LEU A 79 -6.28 7.56 6.57
N ARG A 80 -7.08 6.72 7.26
CA ARG A 80 -8.10 7.17 8.22
C ARG A 80 -7.53 7.51 9.61
N GLY A 81 -6.23 7.29 9.83
CA GLY A 81 -5.59 7.43 11.15
C GLY A 81 -6.02 6.37 12.17
N ASP A 82 -6.67 5.28 11.73
CA ASP A 82 -7.14 4.22 12.62
C ASP A 82 -5.98 3.43 13.20
N LEU A 83 -4.87 3.32 12.44
CA LEU A 83 -3.64 2.69 12.91
C LEU A 83 -3.03 3.48 14.09
N ASP A 84 -2.97 4.82 14.02
CA ASP A 84 -2.45 5.67 15.10
C ASP A 84 -3.37 5.65 16.33
N LYS A 85 -4.70 5.66 16.14
CA LYS A 85 -5.67 5.47 17.23
C LYS A 85 -5.51 4.10 17.88
N GLY A 86 -5.32 3.05 17.07
CA GLY A 86 -5.02 1.70 17.53
C GLY A 86 -3.74 1.64 18.36
N ARG A 87 -2.68 2.30 17.87
CA ARG A 87 -1.40 2.44 18.58
C ARG A 87 -1.59 3.05 19.98
N ALA A 88 -2.28 4.16 20.06
CA ALA A 88 -2.52 4.85 21.34
C ALA A 88 -3.29 3.93 22.32
N ARG A 89 -4.34 3.25 21.84
CA ARG A 89 -5.13 2.29 22.66
C ARG A 89 -4.30 1.11 23.12
N SER A 90 -3.49 0.52 22.23
CA SER A 90 -2.65 -0.63 22.56
C SER A 90 -1.58 -0.28 23.61
N ILE A 91 -0.94 0.89 23.47
CA ILE A 91 0.03 1.39 24.48
C ILE A 91 -0.64 1.62 25.83
N LYS A 92 -1.83 2.23 25.84
CA LYS A 92 -2.61 2.46 27.07
C LYS A 92 -2.95 1.14 27.74
N LYS A 93 -3.51 0.16 27.00
CA LYS A 93 -3.84 -1.18 27.50
C LYS A 93 -2.62 -1.90 28.07
N ALA A 94 -1.48 -1.84 27.39
CA ALA A 94 -0.26 -2.47 27.88
C ALA A 94 0.19 -1.89 29.23
N LYS A 95 0.09 -0.56 29.41
CA LYS A 95 0.39 0.09 30.69
C LYS A 95 -0.56 -0.33 31.81
N GLU A 96 -1.87 -0.41 31.51
CA GLU A 96 -2.91 -0.82 32.47
C GLU A 96 -2.77 -2.28 32.90
N THR A 97 -2.39 -3.16 31.98
CA THR A 97 -2.25 -4.60 32.25
C THR A 97 -0.85 -5.02 32.71
N GLY A 98 0.12 -4.12 32.72
CA GLY A 98 1.53 -4.44 32.99
C GLY A 98 2.19 -5.28 31.90
N ALA A 99 1.61 -5.36 30.70
CA ALA A 99 2.14 -6.14 29.60
C ALA A 99 3.49 -5.55 29.13
N LYS A 100 4.51 -6.40 28.95
CA LYS A 100 5.83 -6.00 28.51
C LYS A 100 5.85 -5.31 27.14
N TYR A 101 4.94 -5.74 26.26
CA TYR A 101 4.83 -5.22 24.89
C TYR A 101 3.36 -4.93 24.56
N PRO A 102 3.10 -3.80 23.86
CA PRO A 102 1.76 -3.52 23.34
C PRO A 102 1.33 -4.57 22.30
N GLU A 103 0.04 -4.85 22.25
CA GLU A 103 -0.53 -5.75 21.24
C GLU A 103 -0.39 -5.13 19.82
N PRO A 104 -0.27 -5.96 18.76
CA PRO A 104 -0.31 -5.49 17.40
C PRO A 104 -1.63 -4.75 17.10
N VAL A 105 -1.55 -3.72 16.27
CA VAL A 105 -2.71 -2.93 15.80
C VAL A 105 -3.24 -3.44 14.45
N PHE A 106 -2.42 -4.22 13.77
CA PHE A 106 -2.79 -4.95 12.56
C PHE A 106 -2.13 -6.32 12.59
N THR A 107 -2.85 -7.35 12.17
CA THR A 107 -2.34 -8.72 12.11
C THR A 107 -3.01 -9.47 10.96
N TYR A 108 -2.19 -10.10 10.12
CA TYR A 108 -2.63 -11.06 9.11
C TYR A 108 -1.96 -12.41 9.36
N ASN A 109 -2.74 -13.48 9.38
CA ASN A 109 -2.25 -14.84 9.47
C ASN A 109 -2.41 -15.55 8.14
N GLY A 110 -1.31 -16.02 7.60
CA GLY A 110 -1.25 -16.76 6.35
C GLY A 110 -0.34 -17.97 6.47
N GLY A 111 0.03 -18.50 5.32
CA GLY A 111 0.94 -19.64 5.27
C GLY A 111 1.12 -20.16 3.87
N SER A 112 1.79 -21.30 3.77
CA SER A 112 1.97 -22.03 2.53
C SER A 112 1.83 -23.53 2.75
N GLU A 113 1.33 -24.22 1.71
CA GLU A 113 1.27 -25.67 1.68
C GLU A 113 2.66 -26.30 1.80
N ALA A 114 2.67 -27.55 2.22
CA ALA A 114 3.86 -28.36 2.15
C ALA A 114 4.32 -28.48 0.69
N LYS A 115 5.63 -28.45 0.50
CA LYS A 115 6.31 -28.77 -0.76
C LYS A 115 7.25 -29.95 -0.51
N ALA A 116 7.84 -30.51 -1.58
CA ALA A 116 8.74 -31.67 -1.47
C ALA A 116 9.92 -31.43 -0.50
N ASP A 117 10.37 -30.18 -0.41
CA ASP A 117 11.52 -29.73 0.37
C ASP A 117 11.16 -28.92 1.64
N ARG A 118 9.87 -28.70 1.91
CA ARG A 118 9.42 -27.82 2.99
C ARG A 118 8.07 -28.25 3.58
N PRO A 119 7.93 -28.30 4.92
CA PRO A 119 6.65 -28.56 5.57
C PRO A 119 5.63 -27.44 5.34
N VAL A 120 4.40 -27.64 5.81
CA VAL A 120 3.44 -26.54 5.92
C VAL A 120 4.05 -25.44 6.77
N MET A 121 3.98 -24.22 6.29
CA MET A 121 4.49 -23.06 6.99
C MET A 121 3.35 -22.12 7.39
N TRP A 122 3.34 -21.72 8.65
CA TRP A 122 2.54 -20.62 9.14
C TRP A 122 3.34 -19.31 9.14
N ARG A 123 2.71 -18.23 8.72
CA ARG A 123 3.29 -16.88 8.73
C ARG A 123 2.31 -15.87 9.26
N GLN A 124 2.82 -14.97 10.08
CA GLN A 124 2.05 -13.84 10.57
C GLN A 124 2.77 -12.54 10.18
N VAL A 125 2.04 -11.66 9.50
CA VAL A 125 2.45 -10.27 9.27
C VAL A 125 1.73 -9.41 10.28
N SER A 126 2.46 -8.54 10.98
CA SER A 126 1.87 -7.68 11.99
C SER A 126 2.51 -6.30 12.04
N ILE A 127 1.73 -5.31 12.49
CA ILE A 127 2.20 -3.97 12.79
C ILE A 127 1.85 -3.69 14.25
N ALA A 128 2.86 -3.39 15.05
CA ALA A 128 2.73 -3.12 16.48
C ALA A 128 3.32 -1.74 16.83
N PRO A 129 2.93 -1.13 17.95
CA PRO A 129 3.61 0.05 18.47
C PRO A 129 5.10 -0.21 18.68
N GLY A 130 5.95 0.69 18.18
CA GLY A 130 7.40 0.60 18.34
C GLY A 130 7.90 1.34 19.58
N ALA A 131 9.03 0.88 20.15
CA ALA A 131 9.71 1.56 21.26
C ALA A 131 10.64 2.68 20.78
N LYS A 132 11.24 2.52 19.57
CA LYS A 132 12.21 3.46 18.98
C LYS A 132 11.73 4.05 17.65
N SER A 133 10.57 3.63 17.18
CA SER A 133 9.87 4.10 15.98
C SER A 133 8.40 4.18 16.31
N ASP A 134 7.59 4.82 15.46
CA ASP A 134 6.15 4.87 15.69
C ASP A 134 5.55 3.47 15.69
N PHE A 135 5.99 2.65 14.73
CA PHE A 135 5.54 1.28 14.55
C PHE A 135 6.71 0.33 14.32
N VAL A 136 6.44 -0.94 14.52
CA VAL A 136 7.29 -2.05 14.09
C VAL A 136 6.49 -2.91 13.14
N PHE A 137 6.94 -3.00 11.90
CA PHE A 137 6.42 -3.94 10.91
C PHE A 137 7.19 -5.24 11.07
N GLN A 138 6.49 -6.36 11.25
CA GLN A 138 7.10 -7.63 11.65
C GLN A 138 6.50 -8.78 10.86
N VAL A 139 7.36 -9.74 10.52
CA VAL A 139 6.95 -11.06 10.07
C VAL A 139 7.43 -12.12 11.05
N THR A 140 6.56 -13.08 11.30
CA THR A 140 6.85 -14.27 12.10
C THR A 140 6.60 -15.49 11.23
N GLU A 141 7.51 -16.46 11.24
CA GLU A 141 7.39 -17.72 10.53
C GLU A 141 7.65 -18.89 11.47
N ALA A 142 6.88 -19.95 11.32
CA ALA A 142 7.07 -21.21 12.03
C ALA A 142 6.52 -22.39 11.19
N GLU A 143 6.89 -23.61 11.55
CA GLU A 143 6.17 -24.79 11.04
C GLU A 143 4.70 -24.66 11.42
N GLY A 144 3.83 -24.93 10.48
CA GLY A 144 2.40 -24.78 10.60
C GLY A 144 1.62 -26.06 10.38
N GLU A 145 0.34 -25.97 10.60
CA GLU A 145 -0.66 -26.97 10.28
C GLU A 145 -1.93 -26.30 9.77
N LYS A 146 -2.76 -27.03 9.06
CA LYS A 146 -4.08 -26.53 8.68
C LYS A 146 -5.05 -26.68 9.85
N ASN A 147 -5.78 -25.62 10.14
CA ASN A 147 -6.88 -25.68 11.08
C ASN A 147 -8.16 -26.25 10.40
N VAL A 148 -9.18 -26.54 11.18
CA VAL A 148 -10.46 -27.11 10.71
C VAL A 148 -11.21 -26.24 9.68
N ARG A 149 -10.87 -24.95 9.58
CA ARG A 149 -11.43 -23.99 8.61
C ARG A 149 -10.55 -23.83 7.36
N GLY A 150 -9.51 -24.64 7.21
CA GLY A 150 -8.58 -24.59 6.07
C GLY A 150 -7.52 -23.46 6.15
N GLY A 151 -7.55 -22.65 7.20
CA GLY A 151 -6.51 -21.63 7.44
C GLY A 151 -5.25 -22.27 8.03
N TYR A 152 -4.16 -21.48 8.06
CA TYR A 152 -2.90 -21.91 8.65
C TYR A 152 -2.81 -21.45 10.11
N GLN A 153 -2.32 -22.33 10.97
CA GLN A 153 -1.99 -22.02 12.36
C GLN A 153 -0.60 -22.54 12.69
N LYS A 154 0.03 -21.95 13.69
CA LYS A 154 1.34 -22.39 14.16
C LYS A 154 1.20 -23.76 14.83
N LYS A 155 2.03 -24.72 14.43
CA LYS A 155 2.13 -26.03 15.07
C LYS A 155 2.65 -25.89 16.50
N ALA A 156 2.09 -26.64 17.43
CA ALA A 156 2.52 -26.62 18.83
C ALA A 156 4.01 -26.98 18.96
N GLY A 157 4.76 -26.21 19.74
CA GLY A 157 6.20 -26.44 19.94
C GLY A 157 7.12 -26.03 18.79
N ALA A 158 6.57 -25.57 17.65
CA ALA A 158 7.40 -25.16 16.52
C ALA A 158 8.29 -23.96 16.84
N GLU A 159 9.54 -24.01 16.39
CA GLU A 159 10.47 -22.90 16.48
C GLU A 159 9.96 -21.69 15.70
N VAL A 160 10.13 -20.51 16.27
CA VAL A 160 9.62 -19.26 15.71
C VAL A 160 10.77 -18.41 15.22
N LYS A 161 10.79 -18.16 13.93
CA LYS A 161 11.67 -17.16 13.29
C LYS A 161 10.93 -15.83 13.19
N ARG A 162 11.62 -14.71 13.45
CA ARG A 162 11.04 -13.38 13.43
C ARG A 162 11.99 -12.37 12.83
N ILE A 163 11.50 -11.54 11.93
CA ILE A 163 12.21 -10.37 11.40
C ILE A 163 11.31 -9.16 11.60
N SER A 164 11.88 -8.04 12.05
CA SER A 164 11.12 -6.81 12.28
C SER A 164 11.90 -5.59 11.81
N VAL A 165 11.17 -4.58 11.35
CA VAL A 165 11.70 -3.30 10.87
C VAL A 165 10.91 -2.17 11.53
N GLY A 166 11.62 -1.18 12.11
CA GLY A 166 10.98 0.03 12.62
C GLY A 166 10.50 0.91 11.47
N VAL A 167 9.28 1.42 11.57
CA VAL A 167 8.62 2.21 10.53
C VAL A 167 7.98 3.44 11.17
N SER A 168 8.17 4.62 10.57
CA SER A 168 7.46 5.83 10.99
C SER A 168 6.05 5.88 10.39
N SER A 169 5.13 6.60 11.05
CA SER A 169 3.79 6.88 10.51
C SER A 169 3.87 7.50 9.10
N ARG A 170 4.81 8.42 8.89
CA ARG A 170 5.06 9.02 7.58
C ARG A 170 5.39 7.99 6.51
N LYS A 171 6.22 7.01 6.85
CA LYS A 171 6.61 5.95 5.90
C LYS A 171 5.44 5.00 5.61
N LEU A 172 4.58 4.76 6.58
CA LEU A 172 3.34 4.01 6.35
C LEU A 172 2.34 4.75 5.46
N LEU A 173 2.28 6.09 5.53
CA LEU A 173 1.48 6.90 4.60
C LEU A 173 1.96 6.76 3.15
N GLU A 174 3.27 6.63 2.92
CA GLU A 174 3.81 6.33 1.58
C GLU A 174 3.29 4.97 1.07
N TYR A 175 3.28 3.94 1.91
CA TYR A 175 2.66 2.66 1.57
C TYR A 175 1.19 2.83 1.19
N ALA A 176 0.42 3.49 2.06
CA ALA A 176 -1.02 3.65 1.88
C ALA A 176 -1.40 4.43 0.62
N SER A 177 -0.59 5.45 0.26
CA SER A 177 -0.81 6.24 -0.95
C SER A 177 -0.51 5.47 -2.24
N LYS A 178 0.35 4.47 -2.18
CA LYS A 178 0.77 3.70 -3.35
C LYS A 178 -0.05 2.44 -3.58
N ILE A 179 -0.42 1.73 -2.51
CA ILE A 179 -0.98 0.38 -2.63
C ILE A 179 -2.25 0.34 -3.47
N GLU A 180 -3.16 1.27 -3.27
CA GLU A 180 -4.40 1.34 -4.04
C GLU A 180 -4.14 1.71 -5.50
N ALA A 181 -3.28 2.70 -5.75
CA ALA A 181 -2.93 3.14 -7.11
C ALA A 181 -2.29 1.99 -7.93
N TYR A 182 -1.37 1.25 -7.35
CA TYR A 182 -0.75 0.10 -8.03
C TYR A 182 -1.74 -1.04 -8.27
N TYR A 183 -2.65 -1.29 -7.33
CA TYR A 183 -3.67 -2.32 -7.51
C TYR A 183 -4.68 -1.95 -8.59
N GLN A 184 -5.08 -0.68 -8.67
CA GLN A 184 -5.95 -0.18 -9.76
C GLN A 184 -5.24 -0.21 -11.12
N ASP A 185 -3.94 0.14 -11.16
CA ASP A 185 -3.15 0.00 -12.40
C ASP A 185 -3.07 -1.46 -12.85
N TYR A 186 -2.92 -2.41 -11.92
CA TYR A 186 -2.97 -3.84 -12.23
C TYR A 186 -4.34 -4.26 -12.82
N LEU A 187 -5.43 -3.83 -12.22
CA LEU A 187 -6.77 -4.17 -12.71
C LEU A 187 -7.04 -3.60 -14.11
N ALA A 188 -6.51 -2.42 -14.40
CA ALA A 188 -6.64 -1.78 -15.70
C ALA A 188 -5.68 -2.32 -16.77
N ASN A 189 -4.49 -2.78 -16.37
CA ASN A 189 -3.39 -3.17 -17.26
C ASN A 189 -2.70 -4.46 -16.78
N PRO A 190 -3.44 -5.60 -16.68
CA PRO A 190 -2.90 -6.83 -16.10
C PRO A 190 -1.69 -7.39 -16.89
N GLU A 191 -1.63 -7.16 -18.20
CA GLU A 191 -0.54 -7.55 -19.08
C GLU A 191 0.80 -6.91 -18.69
N ARG A 192 0.80 -5.71 -18.12
CA ARG A 192 1.99 -5.02 -17.63
C ARG A 192 2.69 -5.79 -16.51
N TYR A 193 1.94 -6.59 -15.78
CA TYR A 193 2.40 -7.37 -14.65
C TYR A 193 2.57 -8.86 -14.97
N ALA A 194 2.17 -9.33 -16.15
CA ALA A 194 2.19 -10.75 -16.53
C ALA A 194 3.59 -11.39 -16.45
N GLY A 195 4.63 -10.67 -16.82
CA GLY A 195 6.01 -11.16 -16.74
C GLY A 195 6.57 -11.38 -15.34
N TYR A 196 5.86 -10.95 -14.29
CA TYR A 196 6.33 -11.09 -12.92
C TYR A 196 6.02 -12.45 -12.30
N TRP A 197 4.96 -13.15 -12.76
CA TRP A 197 4.61 -14.47 -12.23
C TRP A 197 4.89 -15.62 -13.18
N GLU A 198 5.11 -15.40 -14.46
CA GLU A 198 5.49 -16.46 -15.38
C GLU A 198 6.78 -17.18 -14.96
N LYS A 199 7.70 -16.46 -14.32
CA LYS A 199 8.91 -17.04 -13.71
C LYS A 199 8.62 -17.93 -12.49
N ASN A 200 7.44 -17.83 -11.90
CA ASN A 200 7.00 -18.56 -10.70
C ASN A 200 5.74 -19.42 -10.94
N ALA A 201 5.29 -19.54 -12.19
CA ALA A 201 4.03 -20.16 -12.58
C ALA A 201 4.03 -21.71 -12.50
N GLN A 202 4.38 -22.24 -11.34
CA GLN A 202 3.92 -23.54 -10.89
C GLN A 202 2.66 -23.45 -10.02
N VAL A 203 1.98 -22.29 -9.96
CA VAL A 203 0.71 -22.12 -9.27
C VAL A 203 -0.40 -22.10 -10.31
N PRO A 204 -1.42 -22.99 -10.22
CA PRO A 204 -2.56 -22.97 -11.13
C PRO A 204 -3.23 -21.61 -11.13
N ALA A 205 -3.53 -21.09 -12.32
CA ALA A 205 -4.33 -19.88 -12.46
C ALA A 205 -5.64 -20.04 -11.68
N PRO A 206 -6.14 -18.99 -11.00
CA PRO A 206 -7.46 -19.04 -10.37
C PRO A 206 -8.47 -19.38 -11.47
N ALA A 207 -9.29 -20.42 -11.22
CA ALA A 207 -10.38 -20.78 -12.10
C ALA A 207 -11.22 -19.54 -12.37
N ALA A 208 -11.40 -19.21 -13.64
CA ALA A 208 -12.21 -18.11 -14.09
C ALA A 208 -13.56 -18.18 -13.37
N THR A 209 -13.87 -17.19 -12.57
CA THR A 209 -15.15 -17.06 -11.89
C THR A 209 -16.25 -17.08 -12.95
N SER A 210 -17.17 -18.00 -12.78
CA SER A 210 -18.30 -18.28 -13.64
C SER A 210 -18.93 -17.04 -14.24
N ALA A 211 -19.12 -17.08 -15.57
CA ALA A 211 -19.89 -16.12 -16.30
C ALA A 211 -21.24 -15.86 -15.60
N LEU A 212 -21.59 -14.60 -15.45
CA LEU A 212 -22.92 -14.15 -15.07
C LEU A 212 -23.94 -14.78 -16.03
N PRO A 213 -25.11 -15.26 -15.53
CA PRO A 213 -26.14 -15.80 -16.38
C PRO A 213 -26.65 -14.73 -17.37
N PRO A 214 -27.03 -15.10 -18.60
CA PRO A 214 -27.45 -14.15 -19.61
C PRO A 214 -28.73 -13.42 -19.15
N GLN A 215 -28.65 -12.09 -19.12
CA GLN A 215 -29.82 -11.25 -18.86
C GLN A 215 -30.79 -11.35 -20.06
N VAL A 216 -32.02 -11.73 -19.78
CA VAL A 216 -33.12 -11.71 -20.73
C VAL A 216 -33.42 -10.26 -21.13
N PRO A 217 -33.53 -9.91 -22.42
CA PRO A 217 -33.85 -8.54 -22.83
C PRO A 217 -35.28 -8.18 -22.45
N VAL A 218 -35.42 -7.26 -21.53
CA VAL A 218 -36.70 -6.60 -21.25
C VAL A 218 -36.90 -5.50 -22.28
N ALA A 219 -38.02 -5.57 -23.04
CA ALA A 219 -38.40 -4.53 -24.00
C ALA A 219 -38.64 -3.20 -23.27
N VAL A 220 -37.80 -2.21 -23.55
CA VAL A 220 -37.90 -0.87 -22.99
C VAL A 220 -38.71 0.01 -23.96
N THR A 221 -39.86 0.46 -23.52
CA THR A 221 -40.62 1.57 -24.11
C THR A 221 -39.79 2.86 -23.99
N ALA A 222 -39.66 3.59 -25.11
CA ALA A 222 -38.85 4.79 -25.19
C ALA A 222 -39.35 5.90 -24.24
N PRO A 223 -38.49 6.45 -23.37
CA PRO A 223 -38.81 7.64 -22.58
C PRO A 223 -38.47 8.92 -23.34
N ALA A 224 -39.15 9.99 -22.95
CA ALA A 224 -38.99 11.36 -23.46
C ALA A 224 -37.54 11.88 -23.31
N PRO A 225 -37.09 12.86 -24.11
CA PRO A 225 -35.73 13.33 -24.11
C PRO A 225 -35.36 13.92 -22.74
N ALA A 226 -34.41 13.25 -22.09
CA ALA A 226 -33.79 13.71 -20.84
C ALA A 226 -32.91 14.95 -21.08
N PRO A 227 -32.79 15.87 -20.11
CA PRO A 227 -31.84 16.98 -20.21
C PRO A 227 -30.42 16.44 -20.40
N ALA A 228 -29.61 17.16 -21.20
CA ALA A 228 -28.26 16.76 -21.56
C ALA A 228 -27.46 16.30 -20.34
N ALA A 229 -27.05 15.02 -20.35
CA ALA A 229 -26.23 14.45 -19.29
C ALA A 229 -24.90 15.19 -19.22
N VAL A 230 -24.59 15.73 -18.04
CA VAL A 230 -23.26 16.26 -17.75
C VAL A 230 -22.31 15.06 -17.80
N VAL A 231 -21.48 15.00 -18.83
CA VAL A 231 -20.45 13.96 -18.96
C VAL A 231 -19.36 14.31 -17.95
N TYR A 232 -19.33 13.60 -16.83
CA TYR A 232 -18.22 13.69 -15.89
C TYR A 232 -16.99 13.01 -16.48
N PRO A 233 -15.78 13.56 -16.27
CA PRO A 233 -14.56 12.91 -16.71
C PRO A 233 -14.39 11.55 -16.02
N ASP A 234 -13.70 10.62 -16.68
CA ASP A 234 -13.48 9.23 -16.20
C ASP A 234 -12.70 9.15 -14.87
N PHE A 235 -12.24 10.28 -14.35
CA PHE A 235 -11.50 10.37 -13.10
C PHE A 235 -11.80 11.67 -12.35
N GLY A 236 -11.55 11.64 -11.04
CA GLY A 236 -11.60 12.81 -10.17
C GLY A 236 -10.23 13.21 -9.65
N TYR A 237 -10.17 14.35 -8.99
CA TYR A 237 -8.97 14.84 -8.30
C TYR A 237 -9.20 14.79 -6.79
N THR A 238 -8.19 14.31 -6.07
CA THR A 238 -8.14 14.37 -4.61
C THR A 238 -7.02 15.30 -4.18
N VAL A 239 -7.33 16.32 -3.38
CA VAL A 239 -6.37 17.29 -2.85
C VAL A 239 -6.22 17.07 -1.34
N TYR A 240 -4.99 16.88 -0.85
CA TYR A 240 -4.69 16.65 0.56
C TYR A 240 -3.26 17.10 0.90
N ASP A 241 -2.98 17.35 2.18
CA ASP A 241 -1.62 17.67 2.62
C ASP A 241 -0.87 16.45 3.15
N SER A 242 0.44 16.58 3.29
CA SER A 242 1.32 15.52 3.79
C SER A 242 1.09 15.16 5.28
N VAL A 243 0.28 15.94 5.98
CA VAL A 243 -0.14 15.68 7.37
C VAL A 243 -1.44 14.90 7.40
N GLY A 244 -2.07 14.68 6.23
CA GLY A 244 -3.30 13.88 6.09
C GLY A 244 -4.57 14.61 6.50
N CYS A 245 -4.51 15.93 6.67
CA CYS A 245 -5.69 16.73 7.00
C CYS A 245 -6.39 17.23 5.74
N GLY A 246 -7.73 17.09 5.70
CA GLY A 246 -8.59 17.73 4.71
C GLY A 246 -8.49 17.14 3.30
N MET A 247 -8.82 15.88 3.15
CA MET A 247 -9.01 15.29 1.82
C MET A 247 -10.27 15.87 1.17
N GLU A 248 -10.10 16.54 0.03
CA GLU A 248 -11.20 17.04 -0.78
C GLU A 248 -11.17 16.37 -2.15
N MET A 249 -12.28 15.72 -2.52
CA MET A 249 -12.44 15.07 -3.82
C MET A 249 -13.32 15.94 -4.73
N THR A 250 -12.91 16.11 -5.97
CA THR A 250 -13.66 16.82 -7.00
C THR A 250 -13.44 16.20 -8.38
N TYR A 251 -14.45 16.27 -9.24
CA TYR A 251 -14.39 15.73 -10.61
C TYR A 251 -14.08 16.80 -11.66
N LEU A 252 -14.07 18.08 -11.29
CA LEU A 252 -13.80 19.18 -12.20
C LEU A 252 -12.40 19.72 -11.98
N PRO A 253 -11.57 19.87 -13.04
CA PRO A 253 -10.22 20.43 -12.95
C PRO A 253 -10.16 21.79 -12.26
N GLU A 254 -11.12 22.66 -12.56
CA GLU A 254 -11.21 24.00 -11.95
C GLU A 254 -11.45 23.93 -10.44
N LYS A 255 -12.31 23.01 -10.00
CA LYS A 255 -12.57 22.78 -8.57
C LYS A 255 -11.38 22.16 -7.86
N ALA A 256 -10.61 21.30 -8.53
CA ALA A 256 -9.36 20.77 -7.99
C ALA A 256 -8.31 21.88 -7.82
N LEU A 257 -8.24 22.81 -8.76
CA LEU A 257 -7.37 23.97 -8.65
C LEU A 257 -7.81 24.90 -7.52
N GLU A 258 -9.11 25.18 -7.37
CA GLU A 258 -9.67 25.95 -6.24
C GLU A 258 -9.31 25.30 -4.90
N ALA A 259 -9.48 23.97 -4.77
CA ALA A 259 -9.14 23.20 -3.59
C ALA A 259 -7.64 23.30 -3.26
N LEU A 260 -6.77 23.14 -4.27
CA LEU A 260 -5.33 23.32 -4.13
C LEU A 260 -4.96 24.73 -3.66
N GLN A 261 -5.55 25.76 -4.26
CA GLN A 261 -5.30 27.16 -3.87
C GLN A 261 -5.77 27.45 -2.45
N ARG A 262 -6.97 26.96 -2.07
CA ARG A 262 -7.50 27.09 -0.72
C ARG A 262 -6.55 26.44 0.29
N LYS A 263 -6.08 25.22 0.03
CA LYS A 263 -5.16 24.50 0.90
C LYS A 263 -3.83 25.24 1.07
N ILE A 264 -3.26 25.77 -0.01
CA ILE A 264 -2.05 26.59 0.04
C ILE A 264 -2.29 27.85 0.89
N LYS A 265 -3.46 28.48 0.75
CA LYS A 265 -3.83 29.68 1.55
C LYS A 265 -3.96 29.35 3.04
N GLU A 266 -4.58 28.24 3.38
CA GLU A 266 -4.69 27.73 4.77
C GLU A 266 -3.30 27.51 5.38
N MET A 267 -2.42 26.84 4.64
CA MET A 267 -1.05 26.59 5.08
C MET A 267 -0.25 27.89 5.25
N LYS A 268 -0.48 28.88 4.40
CA LYS A 268 0.16 30.20 4.51
C LYS A 268 -0.21 30.92 5.80
N THR A 269 -1.45 30.77 6.29
CA THR A 269 -1.86 31.35 7.60
C THR A 269 -1.14 30.68 8.77
N SER A 270 -0.63 29.46 8.60
CA SER A 270 0.15 28.70 9.57
C SER A 270 1.67 28.84 9.38
N GLY A 271 2.11 29.85 8.62
CA GLY A 271 3.53 30.15 8.43
C GLY A 271 4.23 29.41 7.27
N TRP A 272 3.51 28.56 6.54
CA TRP A 272 4.08 27.82 5.41
C TRP A 272 4.06 28.64 4.12
N SER A 273 5.13 28.61 3.34
CA SER A 273 5.24 29.33 2.08
C SER A 273 5.94 28.52 1.01
N ARG A 274 5.69 28.84 -0.25
CA ARG A 274 6.45 28.33 -1.39
C ARG A 274 7.76 29.10 -1.53
N ARG A 275 8.85 28.41 -1.85
CA ARG A 275 10.12 29.07 -2.20
C ARG A 275 10.08 29.67 -3.60
N ASP A 276 9.37 28.98 -4.52
CA ASP A 276 9.11 29.44 -5.88
C ASP A 276 7.73 28.94 -6.36
N ASN A 277 7.36 29.24 -7.59
CA ASN A 277 6.08 28.81 -8.17
C ASN A 277 6.18 27.58 -9.08
N THR A 278 7.37 27.03 -9.28
CA THR A 278 7.62 25.99 -10.31
C THR A 278 6.72 24.78 -10.11
N ASP A 279 6.66 24.21 -8.89
CA ASP A 279 5.84 23.03 -8.59
C ASP A 279 4.34 23.34 -8.68
N TYR A 280 3.94 24.52 -8.23
CA TYR A 280 2.55 24.97 -8.32
C TYR A 280 2.11 25.16 -9.76
N ASP A 281 2.91 25.82 -10.60
CA ASP A 281 2.58 26.09 -11.99
C ASP A 281 2.53 24.78 -12.78
N LYS A 282 3.43 23.84 -12.49
CA LYS A 282 3.39 22.48 -13.05
C LYS A 282 2.12 21.73 -12.64
N ALA A 283 1.77 21.71 -11.36
CA ALA A 283 0.55 21.09 -10.89
C ALA A 283 -0.70 21.73 -11.51
N LYS A 284 -0.78 23.07 -11.53
CA LYS A 284 -1.86 23.84 -12.16
C LYS A 284 -2.03 23.48 -13.64
N ASN A 285 -0.96 23.49 -14.42
CA ASN A 285 -1.02 23.19 -15.85
C ASN A 285 -1.48 21.76 -16.10
N ASN A 286 -1.00 20.78 -15.32
CA ASN A 286 -1.42 19.40 -15.44
C ASN A 286 -2.91 19.21 -15.06
N ILE A 287 -3.38 19.87 -14.00
CA ILE A 287 -4.80 19.82 -13.60
C ILE A 287 -5.68 20.40 -14.70
N LEU A 288 -5.35 21.60 -15.22
CA LEU A 288 -6.13 22.28 -16.26
C LEU A 288 -6.10 21.52 -17.61
N ALA A 289 -5.01 20.83 -17.89
CA ALA A 289 -4.91 19.96 -19.07
C ALA A 289 -5.66 18.63 -18.92
N GLY A 290 -6.30 18.37 -17.77
CA GLY A 290 -6.95 17.09 -17.48
C GLY A 290 -5.97 15.92 -17.43
N SER A 291 -4.72 16.16 -17.07
CA SER A 291 -3.69 15.12 -17.02
C SER A 291 -3.94 14.20 -15.83
N ARG A 292 -3.84 12.89 -16.06
CA ARG A 292 -3.84 11.90 -14.99
C ARG A 292 -2.47 11.86 -14.33
N GLY A 293 -2.44 11.68 -13.02
CA GLY A 293 -1.18 11.50 -12.29
C GLY A 293 -1.21 12.03 -10.86
N PHE A 294 -0.02 12.12 -10.32
CA PHE A 294 0.24 12.61 -8.98
C PHE A 294 1.08 13.88 -9.08
N PHE A 295 0.59 14.96 -8.49
CA PHE A 295 1.25 16.26 -8.49
C PHE A 295 1.46 16.71 -7.05
N ALA A 296 2.64 17.27 -6.75
CA ALA A 296 2.96 17.77 -5.42
C ALA A 296 3.39 19.22 -5.49
N VAL A 297 2.94 20.02 -4.53
CA VAL A 297 3.37 21.41 -4.32
C VAL A 297 4.13 21.47 -3.00
N ASN A 298 5.37 21.90 -3.05
CA ASN A 298 6.27 21.99 -1.91
C ASN A 298 6.04 23.28 -1.11
N LEU A 299 5.93 23.15 0.22
CA LEU A 299 5.83 24.26 1.16
C LEU A 299 6.93 24.15 2.22
N TYR A 300 7.38 25.30 2.71
CA TYR A 300 8.48 25.43 3.66
C TYR A 300 8.09 26.40 4.79
N ASN A 301 8.53 26.06 6.00
CA ASN A 301 8.46 26.93 7.17
C ASN A 301 9.85 26.88 7.86
N GLY A 302 10.72 27.83 7.54
CA GLY A 302 12.14 27.73 7.87
C GLY A 302 12.77 26.52 7.20
N ASP A 303 13.33 25.60 8.01
CA ASP A 303 13.93 24.34 7.55
C ASP A 303 12.93 23.17 7.47
N GLU A 304 11.72 23.38 7.96
CA GLU A 304 10.66 22.38 7.87
C GLU A 304 10.08 22.32 6.44
N PHE A 305 9.65 21.12 6.03
CA PHE A 305 9.15 20.84 4.70
C PHE A 305 7.84 20.07 4.76
N MET A 306 6.85 20.48 3.96
CA MET A 306 5.61 19.74 3.71
C MET A 306 5.19 19.79 2.26
N GLN A 307 4.26 18.94 1.87
CA GLN A 307 3.72 18.89 0.51
C GLN A 307 2.21 18.90 0.53
N ILE A 308 1.62 19.60 -0.44
CA ILE A 308 0.21 19.41 -0.80
C ILE A 308 0.19 18.55 -2.04
N TYR A 309 -0.59 17.49 -1.99
CA TYR A 309 -0.74 16.51 -3.06
C TYR A 309 -2.04 16.73 -3.81
N VAL A 310 -1.98 16.57 -5.12
CA VAL A 310 -3.14 16.41 -5.99
C VAL A 310 -2.97 15.07 -6.70
N ASN A 311 -3.87 14.15 -6.45
CA ASN A 311 -3.89 12.83 -7.06
C ASN A 311 -5.15 12.64 -7.89
N THR A 312 -5.04 11.98 -9.04
CA THR A 312 -6.19 11.60 -9.84
C THR A 312 -6.67 10.20 -9.44
N CYS A 313 -7.96 10.07 -9.19
CA CYS A 313 -8.59 8.80 -8.85
C CYS A 313 -9.72 8.49 -9.84
N PRO A 314 -9.96 7.20 -10.17
CA PRO A 314 -11.08 6.80 -11.02
C PRO A 314 -12.42 7.30 -10.46
N THR A 315 -13.33 7.68 -11.33
CA THR A 315 -14.72 7.96 -10.94
C THR A 315 -15.37 6.64 -10.52
N ILE A 316 -15.88 6.57 -9.31
CA ILE A 316 -16.72 5.45 -8.88
C ILE A 316 -18.10 5.71 -9.53
N GLN A 317 -18.42 4.92 -10.54
CA GLN A 317 -19.75 4.89 -11.15
C GLN A 317 -20.69 4.04 -10.30
#